data_c46a9bcf2a68227ca108693e55d01b0e
#
_entry.id   c46a9bcf2a68227ca108693e55d01b0e
#
_cell.length_a   1.000
_cell.length_b   1.000
_cell.length_c   1.000
_cell.angle_alpha   90.00
_cell.angle_beta   90.00
_cell.angle_gamma   90.00
#
_symmetry.space_group_name_H-M   'P 1'
#
loop_
_entity.id
_entity.type
_entity.pdbx_description
1 polymer ?
#
loop_
_entity_poly.entity_id
_entity_poly.type
_entity_poly.pdbx_seq_one_letter_code
_entity_poly.pdbx_strand_id
1 'polypeptide(L)'
;MINKNFTKYFQIPLYWLTLLVFFFLVSSLMPMLTGYFVSLLTSGTDKHEVFRIFGPNFPSLMSFLSSLAFSIALSLFLWSKILCPIGSISLAAKQVADGDFSVHVPNSKSLQAICELTDNFNRMVQELNSIESLRNDFVTTVSHEFKTPLAAIEGYATLLQDPSLSEADRNEYTRIIIDITRQLTTMTGNILLLSRLEKQEIVTGRTTFSLDEQIRQAILLLEPLWEKKHLNLDIDLTACKFYGNCEMLQQVWINLLQNAIKFTPAGGMLSAKLVITGDKVRVSIRDTGVGMDDATMKRIFEKFYSRNSDPNEKGNGLGLSITKRIIDLMHGTIEVSSQVDEGSCFTVILPLEKA
;
A
#
# COMPACT_ATOMS: atom_id res chain seq x y z
N MET A 1 -25.11 19.30 14.08
CA MET A 1 -26.34 18.48 14.01
C MET A 1 -26.04 17.17 14.70
N ILE A 2 -26.42 17.01 15.96
CA ILE A 2 -26.22 15.80 16.75
C ILE A 2 -27.24 14.77 16.23
N ASN A 3 -26.73 13.70 15.66
CA ASN A 3 -27.40 12.73 14.84
C ASN A 3 -28.48 11.94 15.63
N LYS A 4 -29.73 11.97 15.17
CA LYS A 4 -30.88 11.24 15.68
C LYS A 4 -30.74 9.71 15.74
N ASN A 5 -29.64 9.17 15.20
CA ASN A 5 -29.35 7.73 15.20
C ASN A 5 -28.68 7.22 16.48
N PHE A 6 -28.27 8.11 17.38
CA PHE A 6 -27.63 7.71 18.64
C PHE A 6 -28.58 6.94 19.58
N THR A 7 -29.89 7.20 19.48
CA THR A 7 -30.90 6.58 20.36
C THR A 7 -31.32 5.16 19.93
N LYS A 8 -31.09 4.76 18.69
CA LYS A 8 -31.48 3.44 18.17
C LYS A 8 -30.57 2.30 18.60
N TYR A 9 -29.35 2.60 19.05
CA TYR A 9 -28.38 1.62 19.56
C TYR A 9 -28.41 1.49 21.08
N PHE A 10 -29.30 2.21 21.75
CA PHE A 10 -29.47 2.23 23.20
C PHE A 10 -30.50 1.21 23.71
N GLN A 11 -30.66 0.10 23.03
CA GLN A 11 -31.23 -1.07 23.70
C GLN A 11 -30.13 -1.59 24.60
N ILE A 12 -30.21 -1.25 25.91
CA ILE A 12 -29.36 -1.84 26.94
C ILE A 12 -29.53 -3.36 26.79
N PRO A 13 -28.52 -4.10 26.26
CA PRO A 13 -28.69 -5.55 26.15
C PRO A 13 -28.90 -6.11 27.55
N LEU A 14 -29.72 -7.14 27.65
CA LEU A 14 -30.02 -7.84 28.93
C LEU A 14 -28.75 -8.15 29.75
N TYR A 15 -27.63 -8.33 29.07
CA TYR A 15 -26.28 -8.49 29.63
C TYR A 15 -25.83 -7.30 30.50
N TRP A 16 -26.15 -6.07 30.13
CA TRP A 16 -25.81 -4.87 30.89
C TRP A 16 -26.67 -4.73 32.15
N LEU A 17 -27.93 -5.15 32.05
CA LEU A 17 -28.82 -5.19 33.21
C LEU A 17 -28.33 -6.23 34.23
N THR A 18 -27.86 -7.39 33.77
CA THR A 18 -27.28 -8.41 34.65
C THR A 18 -25.98 -7.95 35.33
N LEU A 19 -25.15 -7.21 34.59
CA LEU A 19 -23.89 -6.64 35.11
C LEU A 19 -24.17 -5.52 36.12
N LEU A 20 -25.17 -4.68 35.89
CA LEU A 20 -25.65 -3.66 36.82
C LEU A 20 -26.22 -4.30 38.11
N VAL A 21 -27.02 -5.36 37.98
CA VAL A 21 -27.57 -6.13 39.09
C VAL A 21 -26.47 -6.84 39.88
N PHE A 22 -25.48 -7.42 39.20
CA PHE A 22 -24.32 -8.05 39.85
C PHE A 22 -23.49 -7.03 40.64
N PHE A 23 -23.21 -5.85 40.04
CA PHE A 23 -22.54 -4.76 40.76
C PHE A 23 -23.35 -4.23 41.95
N PHE A 24 -24.68 -4.14 41.82
CA PHE A 24 -25.56 -3.73 42.87
C PHE A 24 -25.53 -4.77 44.03
N LEU A 25 -25.55 -6.08 43.72
CA LEU A 25 -25.45 -7.14 44.73
C LEU A 25 -24.10 -7.14 45.46
N VAL A 26 -22.99 -7.00 44.72
CA VAL A 26 -21.65 -6.89 45.32
C VAL A 26 -21.54 -5.63 46.15
N SER A 27 -22.07 -4.49 45.72
CA SER A 27 -22.05 -3.25 46.48
C SER A 27 -22.96 -3.28 47.70
N SER A 28 -24.02 -4.08 47.69
CA SER A 28 -24.90 -4.24 48.84
C SER A 28 -24.32 -5.19 49.94
N LEU A 29 -23.43 -6.09 49.54
CA LEU A 29 -22.68 -6.97 50.49
C LEU A 29 -21.58 -6.22 51.26
N MET A 30 -20.94 -5.22 50.64
CA MET A 30 -19.90 -4.41 51.28
C MET A 30 -20.38 -3.64 52.50
N PRO A 31 -21.58 -3.02 52.55
CA PRO A 31 -22.11 -2.39 53.74
C PRO A 31 -22.39 -3.35 54.90
N MET A 32 -22.81 -4.57 54.58
CA MET A 32 -23.03 -5.60 55.56
C MET A 32 -21.72 -6.03 56.25
N LEU A 33 -20.67 -6.16 55.44
CA LEU A 33 -19.31 -6.44 55.92
C LEU A 33 -18.72 -5.26 56.71
N THR A 34 -18.89 -4.01 56.22
CA THR A 34 -18.42 -2.83 56.96
C THR A 34 -19.22 -2.57 58.25
N GLY A 35 -20.54 -2.79 58.21
CA GLY A 35 -21.37 -2.75 59.44
C GLY A 35 -20.95 -3.76 60.46
N TYR A 36 -20.65 -4.99 60.05
CA TYR A 36 -20.12 -6.03 60.93
C TYR A 36 -18.74 -5.66 61.48
N PHE A 37 -17.85 -5.13 60.65
CA PHE A 37 -16.50 -4.70 61.04
C PHE A 37 -16.53 -3.50 62.00
N VAL A 38 -17.39 -2.50 61.74
CA VAL A 38 -17.62 -1.37 62.66
C VAL A 38 -18.20 -1.84 63.99
N SER A 39 -19.12 -2.81 64.00
CA SER A 39 -19.65 -3.37 65.23
C SER A 39 -18.61 -4.12 66.07
N LEU A 40 -17.62 -4.74 65.41
CA LEU A 40 -16.49 -5.41 66.03
C LEU A 40 -15.49 -4.42 66.63
N LEU A 41 -15.19 -3.32 65.93
CA LEU A 41 -14.29 -2.26 66.39
C LEU A 41 -14.89 -1.40 67.49
N THR A 42 -16.19 -1.22 67.55
CA THR A 42 -16.89 -0.40 68.59
C THR A 42 -17.34 -1.22 69.80
N SER A 43 -16.90 -2.47 69.90
CA SER A 43 -17.23 -3.32 71.05
C SER A 43 -16.76 -2.80 72.42
N GLY A 44 -16.03 -1.65 72.44
CA GLY A 44 -15.46 -1.06 73.65
C GLY A 44 -15.89 0.37 74.01
N THR A 45 -16.75 1.05 73.17
CA THR A 45 -17.17 2.42 73.37
C THR A 45 -18.69 2.55 73.51
N ASP A 46 -19.17 3.58 74.25
CA ASP A 46 -20.59 3.84 74.53
C ASP A 46 -21.42 3.96 73.27
N LYS A 47 -21.99 2.87 72.82
CA LYS A 47 -22.91 2.79 71.67
C LYS A 47 -24.20 3.59 71.91
N HIS A 48 -24.51 3.96 73.14
CA HIS A 48 -25.79 4.58 73.54
C HIS A 48 -25.97 6.02 73.03
N GLU A 49 -24.92 6.83 72.87
CA GLU A 49 -25.05 8.21 72.42
C GLU A 49 -25.34 8.30 70.93
N VAL A 50 -24.64 7.56 70.06
CA VAL A 50 -24.83 7.61 68.59
C VAL A 50 -26.21 7.02 68.19
N PHE A 51 -26.63 5.93 68.84
CA PHE A 51 -27.96 5.33 68.62
C PHE A 51 -29.12 6.22 69.10
N ARG A 52 -28.88 7.08 70.10
CA ARG A 52 -29.88 8.00 70.66
C ARG A 52 -30.16 9.19 69.73
N ILE A 53 -29.19 9.67 68.98
CA ILE A 53 -29.32 10.84 68.11
C ILE A 53 -29.88 10.43 66.72
N PHE A 54 -29.44 9.31 66.15
CA PHE A 54 -29.72 8.94 64.73
C PHE A 54 -30.58 7.69 64.54
N GLY A 55 -30.91 6.98 65.61
CA GLY A 55 -31.67 5.72 65.55
C GLY A 55 -30.84 4.51 65.15
N PRO A 56 -31.32 3.29 65.37
CA PRO A 56 -30.58 2.06 65.16
C PRO A 56 -30.27 1.72 63.70
N ASN A 57 -31.00 2.32 62.78
CA ASN A 57 -30.90 2.04 61.35
C ASN A 57 -29.96 3.06 60.59
N PHE A 58 -29.44 4.08 61.25
CA PHE A 58 -28.63 5.13 60.65
C PHE A 58 -27.34 4.59 59.98
N PRO A 59 -26.55 3.70 60.61
CA PRO A 59 -25.34 3.15 59.98
C PRO A 59 -25.65 2.34 58.70
N SER A 60 -26.75 1.61 58.69
CA SER A 60 -27.16 0.83 57.52
C SER A 60 -27.65 1.68 56.39
N LEU A 61 -28.38 2.79 56.67
CA LEU A 61 -28.80 3.74 55.68
C LEU A 61 -27.60 4.48 55.06
N MET A 62 -26.63 4.91 55.84
CA MET A 62 -25.43 5.58 55.36
C MET A 62 -24.57 4.67 54.52
N SER A 63 -24.40 3.43 54.90
CA SER A 63 -23.68 2.43 54.11
C SER A 63 -24.40 2.09 52.79
N PHE A 64 -25.71 2.05 52.74
CA PHE A 64 -26.50 1.87 51.54
C PHE A 64 -26.36 3.06 50.60
N LEU A 65 -26.45 4.30 51.09
CA LEU A 65 -26.29 5.51 50.26
C LEU A 65 -24.88 5.63 49.72
N SER A 66 -23.84 5.33 50.50
CA SER A 66 -22.44 5.36 50.01
C SER A 66 -22.17 4.30 48.96
N SER A 67 -22.73 3.10 49.09
CA SER A 67 -22.65 2.03 48.13
C SER A 67 -23.37 2.39 46.81
N LEU A 68 -24.54 2.98 46.90
CA LEU A 68 -25.29 3.46 45.72
C LEU A 68 -24.49 4.54 44.97
N ALA A 69 -23.97 5.52 45.71
CA ALA A 69 -23.15 6.59 45.12
C ALA A 69 -21.88 6.03 44.43
N PHE A 70 -21.20 5.09 45.08
CA PHE A 70 -20.03 4.44 44.50
C PHE A 70 -20.38 3.63 43.22
N SER A 71 -21.49 2.87 43.27
CA SER A 71 -21.96 2.11 42.08
C SER A 71 -22.28 3.01 40.89
N ILE A 72 -22.94 4.15 41.12
CA ILE A 72 -23.25 5.14 40.08
C ILE A 72 -21.95 5.74 39.53
N ALA A 73 -21.02 6.16 40.41
CA ALA A 73 -19.75 6.73 40.01
C ALA A 73 -18.90 5.74 39.17
N LEU A 74 -18.83 4.47 39.61
CA LEU A 74 -18.11 3.43 38.87
C LEU A 74 -18.77 3.12 37.53
N SER A 75 -20.11 3.06 37.48
CA SER A 75 -20.84 2.86 36.23
C SER A 75 -20.58 4.00 35.20
N LEU A 76 -20.63 5.23 35.65
CA LEU A 76 -20.33 6.41 34.82
C LEU A 76 -18.87 6.42 34.35
N PHE A 77 -17.94 6.02 35.23
CA PHE A 77 -16.53 5.89 34.88
C PHE A 77 -16.31 4.84 33.79
N LEU A 78 -16.82 3.62 33.99
CA LEU A 78 -16.71 2.54 33.00
C LEU A 78 -17.36 2.90 31.67
N TRP A 79 -18.54 3.53 31.74
CA TRP A 79 -19.22 4.04 30.56
C TRP A 79 -18.36 5.02 29.75
N SER A 80 -17.85 6.06 30.42
CA SER A 80 -17.10 7.13 29.75
C SER A 80 -15.70 6.70 29.29
N LYS A 81 -15.05 5.77 30.04
CA LYS A 81 -13.66 5.39 29.81
C LYS A 81 -13.48 4.14 28.94
N ILE A 82 -14.49 3.29 28.86
CA ILE A 82 -14.39 2.00 28.16
C ILE A 82 -15.47 1.87 27.10
N LEU A 83 -16.74 1.97 27.49
CA LEU A 83 -17.87 1.59 26.63
C LEU A 83 -18.11 2.59 25.50
N CYS A 84 -18.10 3.86 25.80
CA CYS A 84 -18.30 4.91 24.81
C CYS A 84 -17.20 4.90 23.72
N PRO A 85 -15.91 4.82 24.03
CA PRO A 85 -14.85 4.70 23.03
C PRO A 85 -14.95 3.42 22.20
N ILE A 86 -15.22 2.26 22.81
CA ILE A 86 -15.41 1.01 22.07
C ILE A 86 -16.60 1.12 21.10
N GLY A 87 -17.69 1.73 21.54
CA GLY A 87 -18.85 1.99 20.68
C GLY A 87 -18.51 2.88 19.48
N SER A 88 -17.67 3.90 19.67
CA SER A 88 -17.21 4.77 18.60
C SER A 88 -16.33 4.03 17.59
N ILE A 89 -15.41 3.17 18.05
CA ILE A 89 -14.60 2.32 17.18
C ILE A 89 -15.49 1.33 16.41
N SER A 90 -16.46 0.70 17.07
CA SER A 90 -17.39 -0.23 16.43
C SER A 90 -18.21 0.44 15.33
N LEU A 91 -18.69 1.67 15.56
CA LEU A 91 -19.42 2.44 14.56
C LEU A 91 -18.54 2.83 13.37
N ALA A 92 -17.32 3.29 13.66
CA ALA A 92 -16.32 3.63 12.64
C ALA A 92 -15.94 2.39 11.81
N ALA A 93 -15.75 1.23 12.46
CA ALA A 93 -15.46 -0.03 11.76
C ALA A 93 -16.58 -0.44 10.80
N LYS A 94 -17.83 -0.16 11.14
CA LYS A 94 -18.95 -0.39 10.22
C LYS A 94 -18.90 0.55 9.02
N GLN A 95 -18.58 1.84 9.21
CA GLN A 95 -18.42 2.79 8.12
C GLN A 95 -17.28 2.39 7.19
N VAL A 96 -16.15 1.94 7.74
CA VAL A 96 -15.04 1.37 6.96
C VAL A 96 -15.46 0.14 6.17
N ALA A 97 -16.26 -0.75 6.75
CA ALA A 97 -16.79 -1.93 6.05
C ALA A 97 -17.77 -1.55 4.92
N ASP A 98 -18.46 -0.42 5.03
CA ASP A 98 -19.32 0.15 4.00
C ASP A 98 -18.54 0.96 2.93
N GLY A 99 -17.19 1.03 3.05
CA GLY A 99 -16.29 1.65 2.08
C GLY A 99 -15.92 3.12 2.38
N ASP A 100 -16.29 3.66 3.53
CA ASP A 100 -15.87 5.02 3.94
C ASP A 100 -14.58 4.97 4.75
N PHE A 101 -13.46 5.20 4.08
CA PHE A 101 -12.13 5.24 4.69
C PHE A 101 -11.72 6.65 5.16
N SER A 102 -12.61 7.65 5.08
CA SER A 102 -12.35 8.99 5.60
C SER A 102 -12.58 9.11 7.10
N VAL A 103 -13.05 8.05 7.73
CA VAL A 103 -13.43 8.00 9.15
C VAL A 103 -12.20 8.09 10.04
N HIS A 104 -12.27 8.94 11.03
CA HIS A 104 -11.27 9.07 12.09
C HIS A 104 -11.93 9.05 13.47
N VAL A 105 -11.47 8.17 14.34
CA VAL A 105 -11.92 8.09 15.73
C VAL A 105 -11.03 8.99 16.58
N PRO A 106 -11.58 10.04 17.23
CA PRO A 106 -10.78 10.95 18.05
C PRO A 106 -10.25 10.22 19.29
N ASN A 107 -8.99 10.47 19.63
CA ASN A 107 -8.39 9.98 20.85
C ASN A 107 -9.09 10.63 22.06
N SER A 108 -9.81 9.83 22.83
CA SER A 108 -10.44 10.26 24.06
C SER A 108 -9.46 10.12 25.23
N LYS A 109 -9.69 10.87 26.35
CA LYS A 109 -8.96 10.66 27.62
C LYS A 109 -9.40 9.36 28.30
N SER A 110 -9.22 8.24 27.59
CA SER A 110 -9.59 6.88 27.99
C SER A 110 -8.42 6.16 28.67
N LEU A 111 -8.61 4.89 29.00
CA LEU A 111 -7.53 4.02 29.46
C LEU A 111 -6.47 3.85 28.36
N GLN A 112 -5.21 3.72 28.72
CA GLN A 112 -4.09 3.60 27.75
C GLN A 112 -4.36 2.52 26.69
N ALA A 113 -4.85 1.35 27.09
CA ALA A 113 -5.19 0.27 26.16
C ALA A 113 -6.26 0.65 25.11
N ILE A 114 -7.22 1.51 25.50
CA ILE A 114 -8.24 2.01 24.55
C ILE A 114 -7.64 3.05 23.61
N CYS A 115 -6.73 3.88 24.09
CA CYS A 115 -6.00 4.82 23.25
C CYS A 115 -5.15 4.08 22.19
N GLU A 116 -4.39 3.07 22.61
CA GLU A 116 -3.60 2.22 21.69
C GLU A 116 -4.50 1.50 20.67
N LEU A 117 -5.66 1.00 21.07
CA LEU A 117 -6.63 0.39 20.16
C LEU A 117 -7.15 1.43 19.14
N THR A 118 -7.44 2.65 19.59
CA THR A 118 -7.90 3.73 18.71
C THR A 118 -6.83 4.15 17.71
N ASP A 119 -5.57 4.26 18.16
CA ASP A 119 -4.44 4.61 17.30
C ASP A 119 -4.19 3.51 16.25
N ASN A 120 -4.19 2.24 16.65
CA ASN A 120 -4.05 1.11 15.74
C ASN A 120 -5.20 1.04 14.74
N PHE A 121 -6.43 1.32 15.16
CA PHE A 121 -7.60 1.38 14.27
C PHE A 121 -7.45 2.52 13.26
N ASN A 122 -7.12 3.73 13.71
CA ASN A 122 -6.94 4.89 12.81
C ASN A 122 -5.81 4.66 11.80
N ARG A 123 -4.70 4.05 12.25
CA ARG A 123 -3.59 3.66 11.36
C ARG A 123 -4.04 2.65 10.31
N MET A 124 -4.80 1.64 10.68
CA MET A 124 -5.34 0.66 9.73
C MET A 124 -6.27 1.34 8.70
N VAL A 125 -7.15 2.26 9.14
CA VAL A 125 -8.03 3.01 8.23
C VAL A 125 -7.22 3.88 7.27
N GLN A 126 -6.17 4.54 7.75
CA GLN A 126 -5.29 5.36 6.92
C GLN A 126 -4.56 4.51 5.85
N GLU A 127 -4.08 3.32 6.19
CA GLU A 127 -3.46 2.39 5.24
C GLU A 127 -4.49 1.92 4.19
N LEU A 128 -5.72 1.58 4.61
CA LEU A 128 -6.79 1.19 3.68
C LEU A 128 -7.16 2.34 2.73
N ASN A 129 -7.28 3.57 3.22
CA ASN A 129 -7.55 4.75 2.41
C ASN A 129 -6.44 5.00 1.38
N SER A 130 -5.17 4.83 1.78
CA SER A 130 -4.02 4.93 0.88
C SER A 130 -4.08 3.88 -0.24
N ILE A 131 -4.39 2.63 0.09
CA ILE A 131 -4.53 1.54 -0.89
C ILE A 131 -5.67 1.85 -1.87
N GLU A 132 -6.82 2.34 -1.39
CA GLU A 132 -7.96 2.66 -2.26
C GLU A 132 -7.67 3.86 -3.16
N SER A 133 -7.04 4.91 -2.63
CA SER A 133 -6.60 6.05 -3.42
C SER A 133 -5.67 5.60 -4.55
N LEU A 134 -4.64 4.81 -4.24
CA LEU A 134 -3.73 4.25 -5.24
C LEU A 134 -4.45 3.40 -6.29
N ARG A 135 -5.46 2.62 -5.89
CA ARG A 135 -6.27 1.83 -6.81
C ARG A 135 -7.10 2.72 -7.75
N ASN A 136 -7.73 3.76 -7.21
CA ASN A 136 -8.55 4.69 -7.99
C ASN A 136 -7.70 5.51 -8.95
N ASP A 137 -6.53 5.98 -8.51
CA ASP A 137 -5.55 6.66 -9.36
C ASP A 137 -5.07 5.75 -10.49
N PHE A 138 -4.82 4.46 -10.19
CA PHE A 138 -4.46 3.47 -11.20
C PHE A 138 -5.55 3.31 -12.26
N VAL A 139 -6.83 3.10 -11.86
CA VAL A 139 -7.96 2.93 -12.79
C VAL A 139 -8.15 4.19 -13.65
N THR A 140 -8.06 5.36 -13.04
CA THR A 140 -8.20 6.66 -13.72
C THR A 140 -7.08 6.85 -14.74
N THR A 141 -5.83 6.59 -14.35
CA THR A 141 -4.66 6.71 -15.24
C THR A 141 -4.74 5.72 -16.38
N VAL A 142 -5.08 4.45 -16.13
CA VAL A 142 -5.31 3.44 -17.18
C VAL A 142 -6.35 3.93 -18.18
N SER A 143 -7.48 4.45 -17.69
CA SER A 143 -8.57 4.93 -18.56
C SER A 143 -8.10 6.09 -19.47
N HIS A 144 -7.33 7.02 -18.94
CA HIS A 144 -6.75 8.12 -19.71
C HIS A 144 -5.73 7.64 -20.73
N GLU A 145 -4.82 6.73 -20.35
CA GLU A 145 -3.80 6.18 -21.23
C GLU A 145 -4.37 5.31 -22.37
N PHE A 146 -5.59 4.76 -22.22
CA PHE A 146 -6.32 4.09 -23.30
C PHE A 146 -7.08 5.07 -24.19
N LYS A 147 -7.69 6.12 -23.62
CA LYS A 147 -8.54 7.06 -24.36
C LYS A 147 -7.77 7.81 -25.45
N THR A 148 -6.55 8.24 -25.14
CA THR A 148 -5.71 9.01 -26.08
C THR A 148 -5.38 8.23 -27.37
N PRO A 149 -4.80 7.00 -27.30
CA PRO A 149 -4.50 6.22 -28.51
C PRO A 149 -5.76 5.77 -29.25
N LEU A 150 -6.85 5.46 -28.56
CA LEU A 150 -8.11 5.11 -29.21
C LEU A 150 -8.68 6.28 -30.02
N ALA A 151 -8.66 7.50 -29.46
CA ALA A 151 -9.09 8.70 -30.18
C ALA A 151 -8.19 8.98 -31.41
N ALA A 152 -6.88 8.71 -31.31
CA ALA A 152 -5.97 8.84 -32.44
C ALA A 152 -6.27 7.80 -33.55
N ILE A 153 -6.52 6.53 -33.18
CA ILE A 153 -6.95 5.49 -34.15
C ILE A 153 -8.23 5.94 -34.87
N GLU A 154 -9.24 6.38 -34.11
CA GLU A 154 -10.52 6.86 -34.67
C GLU A 154 -10.32 8.04 -35.61
N GLY A 155 -9.49 8.99 -35.20
CA GLY A 155 -9.17 10.17 -36.05
C GLY A 155 -8.50 9.77 -37.37
N TYR A 156 -7.44 8.97 -37.33
CA TYR A 156 -6.76 8.51 -38.58
C TYR A 156 -7.65 7.59 -39.42
N ALA A 157 -8.46 6.73 -38.80
CA ALA A 157 -9.42 5.91 -39.52
C ALA A 157 -10.50 6.76 -40.24
N THR A 158 -10.93 7.86 -39.61
CA THR A 158 -11.86 8.81 -40.22
C THR A 158 -11.22 9.53 -41.39
N LEU A 159 -9.95 9.96 -41.26
CA LEU A 159 -9.21 10.59 -42.38
C LEU A 159 -9.04 9.62 -43.56
N LEU A 160 -8.84 8.33 -43.31
CA LEU A 160 -8.74 7.31 -44.35
C LEU A 160 -10.02 7.13 -45.21
N GLN A 161 -11.17 7.63 -44.73
CA GLN A 161 -12.44 7.60 -45.48
C GLN A 161 -12.48 8.67 -46.59
N ASP A 162 -11.58 9.63 -46.59
CA ASP A 162 -11.51 10.66 -47.65
C ASP A 162 -11.04 10.04 -48.97
N PRO A 163 -11.90 10.06 -50.04
CA PRO A 163 -11.54 9.53 -51.36
C PRO A 163 -10.42 10.32 -52.03
N SER A 164 -10.21 11.59 -51.63
CA SER A 164 -9.21 12.49 -52.23
C SER A 164 -7.81 12.31 -51.64
N LEU A 165 -7.66 11.43 -50.61
CA LEU A 165 -6.39 11.21 -49.92
C LEU A 165 -5.33 10.61 -50.86
N SER A 166 -4.12 11.15 -50.81
CA SER A 166 -3.00 10.57 -51.56
C SER A 166 -2.65 9.16 -51.09
N GLU A 167 -2.09 8.33 -51.96
CA GLU A 167 -1.65 6.97 -51.60
C GLU A 167 -0.53 7.02 -50.53
N ALA A 168 0.32 8.03 -50.55
CA ALA A 168 1.36 8.22 -49.56
C ALA A 168 0.78 8.49 -48.15
N ASP A 169 -0.19 9.42 -48.07
CA ASP A 169 -0.86 9.75 -46.81
C ASP A 169 -1.67 8.56 -46.29
N ARG A 170 -2.33 7.81 -47.19
CA ARG A 170 -3.07 6.58 -46.85
C ARG A 170 -2.16 5.53 -46.20
N ASN A 171 -0.98 5.32 -46.77
CA ASN A 171 0.01 4.41 -46.25
C ASN A 171 0.57 4.88 -44.90
N GLU A 172 0.81 6.19 -44.76
CA GLU A 172 1.28 6.79 -43.53
C GLU A 172 0.26 6.63 -42.37
N TYR A 173 -1.01 7.00 -42.60
CA TYR A 173 -2.08 6.89 -41.60
C TYR A 173 -2.32 5.43 -41.21
N THR A 174 -2.29 4.50 -42.17
CA THR A 174 -2.38 3.06 -41.87
C THR A 174 -1.24 2.59 -41.00
N ARG A 175 0.01 3.05 -41.27
CA ARG A 175 1.17 2.71 -40.43
C ARG A 175 1.02 3.24 -39.01
N ILE A 176 0.56 4.50 -38.86
CA ILE A 176 0.31 5.10 -37.54
C ILE A 176 -0.72 4.30 -36.75
N ILE A 177 -1.84 3.89 -37.38
CA ILE A 177 -2.86 3.04 -36.71
C ILE A 177 -2.26 1.73 -36.25
N ILE A 178 -1.45 1.06 -37.09
CA ILE A 178 -0.78 -0.20 -36.74
C ILE A 178 0.16 0.01 -35.54
N ASP A 179 0.96 1.08 -35.55
CA ASP A 179 1.92 1.35 -34.48
C ASP A 179 1.20 1.66 -33.14
N ILE A 180 0.11 2.44 -33.17
CA ILE A 180 -0.72 2.70 -31.98
C ILE A 180 -1.36 1.40 -31.47
N THR A 181 -1.84 0.53 -32.36
CA THR A 181 -2.44 -0.76 -31.97
C THR A 181 -1.41 -1.67 -31.31
N ARG A 182 -0.17 -1.71 -31.81
CA ARG A 182 0.94 -2.45 -31.17
C ARG A 182 1.26 -1.90 -29.77
N GLN A 183 1.28 -0.57 -29.63
CA GLN A 183 1.48 0.09 -28.34
C GLN A 183 0.39 -0.27 -27.34
N LEU A 184 -0.89 -0.28 -27.74
CA LEU A 184 -2.02 -0.71 -26.90
C LEU A 184 -1.90 -2.18 -26.48
N THR A 185 -1.49 -3.06 -27.40
CA THR A 185 -1.28 -4.48 -27.10
C THR A 185 -0.19 -4.66 -26.05
N THR A 186 0.93 -3.96 -26.20
CA THR A 186 2.03 -3.99 -25.22
C THR A 186 1.57 -3.45 -23.84
N MET A 187 0.82 -2.36 -23.84
CA MET A 187 0.28 -1.77 -22.62
C MET A 187 -0.65 -2.75 -21.88
N THR A 188 -1.56 -3.38 -22.63
CA THR A 188 -2.48 -4.39 -22.07
C THR A 188 -1.72 -5.57 -21.47
N GLY A 189 -0.70 -6.06 -22.18
CA GLY A 189 0.19 -7.13 -21.71
C GLY A 189 0.91 -6.75 -20.40
N ASN A 190 1.43 -5.54 -20.32
CA ASN A 190 2.09 -5.03 -19.12
C ASN A 190 1.13 -4.88 -17.92
N ILE A 191 -0.10 -4.41 -18.14
CA ILE A 191 -1.13 -4.32 -17.08
C ILE A 191 -1.49 -5.70 -16.56
N LEU A 192 -1.71 -6.69 -17.44
CA LEU A 192 -2.01 -8.06 -17.05
C LEU A 192 -0.84 -8.71 -16.30
N LEU A 193 0.39 -8.49 -16.77
CA LEU A 193 1.60 -8.97 -16.09
C LEU A 193 1.72 -8.36 -14.70
N LEU A 194 1.58 -7.02 -14.59
CA LEU A 194 1.64 -6.34 -13.29
C LEU A 194 0.57 -6.86 -12.33
N SER A 195 -0.68 -7.02 -12.80
CA SER A 195 -1.77 -7.57 -11.99
C SER A 195 -1.50 -9.00 -11.49
N ARG A 196 -0.83 -9.83 -12.30
CA ARG A 196 -0.40 -11.19 -11.89
C ARG A 196 0.72 -11.12 -10.85
N LEU A 197 1.74 -10.29 -11.10
CA LEU A 197 2.88 -10.12 -10.19
C LEU A 197 2.47 -9.54 -8.83
N GLU A 198 1.46 -8.66 -8.76
CA GLU A 198 0.96 -8.10 -7.50
C GLU A 198 0.29 -9.15 -6.59
N LYS A 199 -0.37 -10.13 -7.18
CA LYS A 199 -1.02 -11.24 -6.46
C LYS A 199 -0.06 -12.37 -6.10
N GLN A 200 1.13 -12.36 -6.70
CA GLN A 200 2.11 -13.41 -6.53
C GLN A 200 2.99 -13.12 -5.30
N GLU A 201 3.04 -14.05 -4.36
CA GLU A 201 3.90 -14.00 -3.18
C GLU A 201 5.15 -14.88 -3.34
N ILE A 202 5.07 -15.93 -4.14
CA ILE A 202 6.15 -16.90 -4.33
C ILE A 202 6.45 -17.04 -5.82
N VAL A 203 7.72 -16.98 -6.18
CA VAL A 203 8.18 -17.22 -7.56
C VAL A 203 8.09 -18.70 -7.89
N THR A 204 7.25 -19.04 -8.85
CA THR A 204 7.12 -20.40 -9.41
C THR A 204 7.93 -20.53 -10.69
N GLY A 205 8.14 -21.77 -11.17
CA GLY A 205 8.86 -22.02 -12.43
C GLY A 205 10.34 -21.66 -12.37
N ARG A 206 10.97 -21.82 -11.21
CA ARG A 206 12.41 -21.61 -11.06
C ARG A 206 13.20 -22.70 -11.75
N THR A 207 14.19 -22.32 -12.53
CA THR A 207 15.13 -23.21 -13.24
C THR A 207 16.53 -22.65 -13.15
N THR A 208 17.53 -23.50 -13.41
CA THR A 208 18.93 -23.04 -13.50
C THR A 208 19.24 -22.67 -14.95
N PHE A 209 19.70 -21.45 -15.19
CA PHE A 209 20.08 -20.94 -16.52
C PHE A 209 21.32 -20.05 -16.45
N SER A 210 21.92 -19.75 -17.61
CA SER A 210 23.06 -18.84 -17.72
C SER A 210 22.56 -17.39 -17.81
N LEU A 211 22.78 -16.63 -16.74
CA LEU A 211 22.31 -15.25 -16.63
C LEU A 211 23.04 -14.30 -17.60
N ASP A 212 24.34 -14.51 -17.77
CA ASP A 212 25.17 -13.79 -18.74
C ASP A 212 24.67 -13.97 -20.16
N GLU A 213 24.31 -15.20 -20.53
CA GLU A 213 23.79 -15.50 -21.86
C GLU A 213 22.38 -14.90 -22.05
N GLN A 214 21.53 -14.94 -21.02
CA GLN A 214 20.22 -14.30 -21.07
C GLN A 214 20.32 -12.79 -21.33
N ILE A 215 21.24 -12.09 -20.66
CA ILE A 215 21.47 -10.66 -20.87
C ILE A 215 21.98 -10.41 -22.30
N ARG A 216 22.91 -11.26 -22.78
CA ARG A 216 23.44 -11.16 -24.16
C ARG A 216 22.34 -11.32 -25.20
N GLN A 217 21.44 -12.31 -25.00
CA GLN A 217 20.27 -12.51 -25.87
C GLN A 217 19.30 -11.34 -25.83
N ALA A 218 19.08 -10.72 -24.66
CA ALA A 218 18.25 -9.52 -24.54
C ALA A 218 18.86 -8.32 -25.31
N ILE A 219 20.17 -8.15 -25.30
CA ILE A 219 20.87 -7.12 -26.08
C ILE A 219 20.71 -7.39 -27.57
N LEU A 220 20.92 -8.63 -28.03
CA LEU A 220 20.75 -9.02 -29.43
C LEU A 220 19.31 -8.87 -29.92
N LEU A 221 18.32 -9.20 -29.08
CA LEU A 221 16.90 -9.00 -29.43
C LEU A 221 16.58 -7.52 -29.71
N LEU A 222 17.31 -6.59 -29.10
CA LEU A 222 17.11 -5.16 -29.27
C LEU A 222 18.06 -4.53 -30.32
N GLU A 223 18.82 -5.37 -31.08
CA GLU A 223 19.75 -4.93 -32.13
C GLU A 223 19.15 -3.89 -33.08
N PRO A 224 17.95 -4.08 -33.66
CA PRO A 224 17.39 -3.08 -34.58
C PRO A 224 17.19 -1.69 -33.96
N LEU A 225 17.03 -1.62 -32.64
CA LEU A 225 16.79 -0.35 -31.93
C LEU A 225 18.10 0.39 -31.62
N TRP A 226 19.10 -0.31 -31.11
CA TRP A 226 20.37 0.35 -30.79
C TRP A 226 21.24 0.57 -32.04
N GLU A 227 21.13 -0.28 -33.08
CA GLU A 227 21.79 -0.09 -34.35
C GLU A 227 21.23 1.14 -35.10
N LYS A 228 19.88 1.32 -35.12
CA LYS A 228 19.24 2.51 -35.69
C LYS A 228 19.75 3.82 -35.10
N LYS A 229 20.15 3.79 -33.82
CA LYS A 229 20.73 4.95 -33.12
C LYS A 229 22.26 4.98 -33.16
N HIS A 230 22.92 4.02 -33.80
CA HIS A 230 24.36 3.87 -33.84
C HIS A 230 25.01 3.93 -32.46
N LEU A 231 24.42 3.20 -31.47
CA LEU A 231 24.95 3.19 -30.10
C LEU A 231 26.22 2.35 -30.03
N ASN A 232 27.17 2.81 -29.22
CA ASN A 232 28.37 2.05 -28.87
C ASN A 232 28.05 1.12 -27.72
N LEU A 233 28.40 -0.17 -27.86
CA LEU A 233 28.15 -1.17 -26.82
C LEU A 233 29.45 -1.51 -26.07
N ASP A 234 29.38 -1.48 -24.74
CA ASP A 234 30.43 -1.96 -23.83
C ASP A 234 29.87 -3.08 -22.93
N ILE A 235 30.21 -4.35 -23.26
CA ILE A 235 29.57 -5.53 -22.68
C ILE A 235 30.63 -6.38 -21.93
N ASP A 236 30.56 -6.39 -20.61
CA ASP A 236 31.43 -7.15 -19.71
C ASP A 236 30.58 -8.07 -18.80
N LEU A 237 30.33 -9.30 -19.26
CA LEU A 237 29.46 -10.25 -18.59
C LEU A 237 30.24 -11.46 -18.11
N THR A 238 30.47 -11.58 -16.82
CA THR A 238 31.04 -12.76 -16.18
C THR A 238 30.06 -13.94 -16.26
N ALA A 239 30.52 -15.11 -16.68
CA ALA A 239 29.70 -16.31 -16.74
C ALA A 239 29.05 -16.62 -15.38
N CYS A 240 27.73 -16.73 -15.35
CA CYS A 240 26.97 -16.90 -14.12
C CYS A 240 25.78 -17.83 -14.32
N LYS A 241 25.77 -18.95 -13.60
CA LYS A 241 24.54 -19.78 -13.48
C LYS A 241 23.68 -19.23 -12.36
N PHE A 242 22.41 -18.96 -12.67
CA PHE A 242 21.44 -18.41 -11.74
C PHE A 242 20.25 -19.37 -11.60
N TYR A 243 19.77 -19.55 -10.36
CA TYR A 243 18.55 -20.32 -10.07
C TYR A 243 17.39 -19.37 -9.82
N GLY A 244 16.44 -19.32 -10.74
CA GLY A 244 15.31 -18.39 -10.67
C GLY A 244 14.33 -18.58 -11.81
N ASN A 245 13.37 -17.66 -11.94
CA ASN A 245 12.43 -17.65 -13.04
C ASN A 245 13.05 -16.92 -14.25
N CYS A 246 13.39 -17.68 -15.29
CA CYS A 246 14.05 -17.18 -16.50
C CYS A 246 13.20 -16.12 -17.23
N GLU A 247 11.88 -16.34 -17.36
CA GLU A 247 10.99 -15.44 -18.09
C GLU A 247 10.85 -14.08 -17.40
N MET A 248 10.71 -14.09 -16.06
CA MET A 248 10.62 -12.86 -15.29
C MET A 248 11.91 -12.02 -15.39
N LEU A 249 13.08 -12.65 -15.28
CA LEU A 249 14.36 -11.93 -15.39
C LEU A 249 14.61 -11.43 -16.81
N GLN A 250 14.21 -12.18 -17.83
CA GLN A 250 14.28 -11.71 -19.20
C GLN A 250 13.49 -10.41 -19.41
N GLN A 251 12.30 -10.30 -18.80
CA GLN A 251 11.50 -9.07 -18.83
C GLN A 251 12.22 -7.90 -18.14
N VAL A 252 12.94 -8.15 -17.03
CA VAL A 252 13.76 -7.14 -16.36
C VAL A 252 14.82 -6.56 -17.30
N TRP A 253 15.59 -7.45 -17.95
CA TRP A 253 16.66 -7.02 -18.84
C TRP A 253 16.13 -6.28 -20.06
N ILE A 254 15.07 -6.76 -20.68
CA ILE A 254 14.44 -6.09 -21.81
C ILE A 254 13.96 -4.70 -21.41
N ASN A 255 13.26 -4.54 -20.29
CA ASN A 255 12.78 -3.24 -19.83
C ASN A 255 13.93 -2.25 -19.56
N LEU A 256 14.98 -2.69 -18.86
CA LEU A 256 16.12 -1.82 -18.54
C LEU A 256 16.90 -1.42 -19.78
N LEU A 257 17.17 -2.38 -20.69
CA LEU A 257 17.87 -2.12 -21.95
C LEU A 257 17.06 -1.23 -22.89
N GLN A 258 15.76 -1.46 -23.02
CA GLN A 258 14.87 -0.59 -23.82
C GLN A 258 14.87 0.84 -23.29
N ASN A 259 14.82 1.04 -21.98
CA ASN A 259 14.91 2.38 -21.39
C ASN A 259 16.27 3.02 -21.70
N ALA A 260 17.36 2.31 -21.51
CA ALA A 260 18.70 2.80 -21.81
C ALA A 260 18.83 3.20 -23.28
N ILE A 261 18.38 2.36 -24.23
CA ILE A 261 18.40 2.66 -25.67
C ILE A 261 17.49 3.86 -25.99
N LYS A 262 16.31 3.92 -25.37
CA LYS A 262 15.32 4.98 -25.60
C LYS A 262 15.89 6.35 -25.25
N PHE A 263 16.49 6.49 -24.08
CA PHE A 263 16.93 7.77 -23.52
C PHE A 263 18.35 8.16 -23.92
N THR A 264 19.11 7.27 -24.56
CA THR A 264 20.44 7.58 -25.12
C THR A 264 20.29 8.24 -26.48
N PRO A 265 20.94 9.39 -26.73
CA PRO A 265 21.00 10.01 -28.06
C PRO A 265 21.78 9.15 -29.05
N ALA A 266 21.60 9.45 -30.35
CA ALA A 266 22.35 8.75 -31.39
C ALA A 266 23.86 8.91 -31.20
N GLY A 267 24.63 7.82 -31.39
CA GLY A 267 26.08 7.77 -31.18
C GLY A 267 26.51 7.64 -29.71
N GLY A 268 25.57 7.62 -28.77
CA GLY A 268 25.86 7.44 -27.35
C GLY A 268 26.36 6.03 -27.00
N MET A 269 26.57 5.77 -25.71
CA MET A 269 27.10 4.49 -25.21
C MET A 269 26.09 3.79 -24.31
N LEU A 270 25.99 2.47 -24.47
CA LEU A 270 25.25 1.53 -23.61
C LEU A 270 26.24 0.50 -23.05
N SER A 271 26.34 0.43 -21.72
CA SER A 271 27.18 -0.56 -21.06
C SER A 271 26.36 -1.54 -20.25
N ALA A 272 26.70 -2.83 -20.33
CA ALA A 272 26.12 -3.88 -19.50
C ALA A 272 27.23 -4.67 -18.81
N LYS A 273 27.19 -4.69 -17.48
CA LYS A 273 28.22 -5.37 -16.67
C LYS A 273 27.58 -6.34 -15.70
N LEU A 274 28.10 -7.59 -15.64
CA LEU A 274 27.72 -8.60 -14.67
C LEU A 274 28.92 -9.00 -13.83
N VAL A 275 28.79 -8.88 -12.50
CA VAL A 275 29.85 -9.24 -11.54
C VAL A 275 29.25 -10.09 -10.43
N ILE A 276 29.97 -11.12 -10.01
CA ILE A 276 29.64 -11.95 -8.86
C ILE A 276 30.46 -11.45 -7.65
N THR A 277 29.75 -11.13 -6.56
CA THR A 277 30.38 -10.66 -5.31
C THR A 277 29.85 -11.49 -4.14
N GLY A 278 30.63 -12.45 -3.67
CA GLY A 278 30.20 -13.37 -2.60
C GLY A 278 28.99 -14.21 -3.00
N ASP A 279 27.91 -14.06 -2.27
CA ASP A 279 26.63 -14.75 -2.48
C ASP A 279 25.60 -13.95 -3.32
N LYS A 280 26.05 -12.90 -4.02
CA LYS A 280 25.21 -12.03 -4.83
C LYS A 280 25.76 -11.86 -6.22
N VAL A 281 24.85 -11.74 -7.18
CA VAL A 281 25.16 -11.29 -8.54
C VAL A 281 24.69 -9.85 -8.70
N ARG A 282 25.53 -9.02 -9.28
CA ARG A 282 25.27 -7.61 -9.59
C ARG A 282 25.27 -7.44 -11.10
N VAL A 283 24.16 -6.93 -11.64
CA VAL A 283 24.02 -6.57 -13.04
C VAL A 283 23.81 -5.08 -13.14
N SER A 284 24.70 -4.37 -13.81
CA SER A 284 24.62 -2.93 -14.03
C SER A 284 24.41 -2.63 -15.50
N ILE A 285 23.36 -1.87 -15.82
CA ILE A 285 23.07 -1.35 -17.16
C ILE A 285 23.20 0.16 -17.08
N ARG A 286 24.18 0.69 -17.85
CA ARG A 286 24.50 2.12 -17.87
C ARG A 286 24.30 2.68 -19.26
N ASP A 287 23.75 3.87 -19.34
CA ASP A 287 23.60 4.66 -20.55
C ASP A 287 24.26 6.04 -20.39
N THR A 288 24.58 6.69 -21.52
CA THR A 288 25.02 8.08 -21.59
C THR A 288 23.92 8.98 -22.13
N GLY A 289 22.71 8.76 -21.60
CA GLY A 289 21.51 9.48 -22.01
C GLY A 289 21.31 10.82 -21.29
N VAL A 290 20.09 11.34 -21.39
CA VAL A 290 19.71 12.64 -20.80
C VAL A 290 19.73 12.67 -19.27
N GLY A 291 19.89 11.52 -18.61
CA GLY A 291 19.90 11.39 -17.15
C GLY A 291 18.61 11.87 -16.47
N MET A 292 18.65 11.92 -15.16
CA MET A 292 17.50 12.25 -14.30
C MET A 292 17.92 13.11 -13.12
N ASP A 293 17.01 13.99 -12.67
CA ASP A 293 17.13 14.71 -11.42
C ASP A 293 16.66 13.87 -10.21
N ASP A 294 16.96 14.31 -9.00
CA ASP A 294 16.60 13.60 -7.75
C ASP A 294 15.09 13.42 -7.57
N ALA A 295 14.28 14.38 -8.04
CA ALA A 295 12.83 14.31 -7.94
C ALA A 295 12.28 13.20 -8.85
N THR A 296 12.80 13.09 -10.06
CA THR A 296 12.49 12.03 -11.02
C THR A 296 12.94 10.67 -10.49
N MET A 297 14.20 10.55 -10.01
CA MET A 297 14.73 9.28 -9.49
C MET A 297 13.88 8.66 -8.38
N LYS A 298 13.28 9.48 -7.53
CA LYS A 298 12.39 8.99 -6.45
C LYS A 298 11.09 8.40 -6.96
N ARG A 299 10.65 8.77 -8.16
CA ARG A 299 9.36 8.43 -8.72
C ARG A 299 9.38 7.43 -9.87
N ILE A 300 10.55 7.13 -10.44
CA ILE A 300 10.65 6.27 -11.65
C ILE A 300 10.06 4.86 -11.49
N PHE A 301 9.90 4.37 -10.26
CA PHE A 301 9.29 3.07 -9.97
C PHE A 301 7.78 3.16 -9.70
N GLU A 302 7.20 4.38 -9.66
CA GLU A 302 5.75 4.57 -9.59
C GLU A 302 5.10 4.09 -10.88
N LYS A 303 3.88 3.52 -10.77
CA LYS A 303 3.13 3.05 -11.93
C LYS A 303 2.72 4.24 -12.80
N PHE A 304 2.85 4.08 -14.13
CA PHE A 304 2.53 5.10 -15.14
C PHE A 304 3.35 6.40 -15.05
N TYR A 305 4.40 6.42 -14.25
CA TYR A 305 5.27 7.58 -14.21
C TYR A 305 6.10 7.66 -15.48
N SER A 306 6.00 8.77 -16.19
CA SER A 306 6.82 9.13 -17.33
C SER A 306 7.21 10.60 -17.24
N ARG A 307 8.49 10.91 -17.44
CA ARG A 307 9.00 12.29 -17.41
C ARG A 307 8.53 13.12 -18.62
N ASN A 308 8.37 12.49 -19.78
CA ASN A 308 8.09 13.20 -21.01
C ASN A 308 6.61 13.21 -21.33
N SER A 309 6.10 14.43 -21.58
CA SER A 309 4.75 14.67 -22.11
C SER A 309 4.67 14.49 -23.63
N ASP A 310 5.78 14.20 -24.31
CA ASP A 310 5.80 14.03 -25.76
C ASP A 310 5.11 12.71 -26.18
N PRO A 311 4.03 12.78 -26.97
CA PRO A 311 3.31 11.59 -27.42
C PRO A 311 4.16 10.59 -28.21
N ASN A 312 5.20 11.07 -28.93
CA ASN A 312 6.06 10.24 -29.77
C ASN A 312 7.14 9.47 -28.97
N GLU A 313 7.43 9.91 -27.76
CA GLU A 313 8.43 9.28 -26.87
C GLU A 313 7.83 8.56 -25.66
N LYS A 314 6.50 8.52 -25.55
CA LYS A 314 5.82 7.88 -24.42
C LYS A 314 6.10 6.38 -24.35
N GLY A 315 6.75 5.96 -23.27
CA GLY A 315 6.60 4.60 -22.74
C GLY A 315 5.41 4.56 -21.79
N ASN A 316 4.82 3.39 -21.59
CA ASN A 316 3.61 3.21 -20.77
C ASN A 316 3.85 3.44 -19.26
N GLY A 317 5.04 3.86 -18.82
CA GLY A 317 5.39 4.09 -17.42
C GLY A 317 5.25 2.85 -16.51
N LEU A 318 5.08 1.65 -17.09
CA LEU A 318 4.91 0.39 -16.36
C LEU A 318 6.18 -0.46 -16.30
N GLY A 319 7.13 -0.26 -17.21
CA GLY A 319 8.32 -1.13 -17.32
C GLY A 319 9.16 -1.17 -16.05
N LEU A 320 9.47 -0.01 -15.45
CA LEU A 320 10.28 0.05 -14.23
C LEU A 320 9.52 -0.43 -12.99
N SER A 321 8.22 -0.21 -12.89
CA SER A 321 7.39 -0.75 -11.79
C SER A 321 7.29 -2.28 -11.87
N ILE A 322 7.16 -2.86 -13.08
CA ILE A 322 7.23 -4.31 -13.30
C ILE A 322 8.62 -4.83 -12.92
N THR A 323 9.68 -4.17 -13.36
CA THR A 323 11.07 -4.51 -13.03
C THR A 323 11.28 -4.56 -11.52
N LYS A 324 10.87 -3.51 -10.81
CA LYS A 324 10.96 -3.43 -9.35
C LYS A 324 10.21 -4.59 -8.68
N ARG A 325 8.97 -4.86 -9.09
CA ARG A 325 8.16 -5.94 -8.52
C ARG A 325 8.78 -7.32 -8.75
N ILE A 326 9.33 -7.60 -9.93
CA ILE A 326 10.02 -8.87 -10.22
C ILE A 326 11.24 -9.04 -9.32
N ILE A 327 12.04 -7.98 -9.18
CA ILE A 327 13.25 -8.01 -8.35
C ILE A 327 12.89 -8.22 -6.87
N ASP A 328 11.85 -7.55 -6.37
CA ASP A 328 11.37 -7.72 -4.99
C ASP A 328 10.88 -9.17 -4.73
N LEU A 329 10.16 -9.77 -5.68
CA LEU A 329 9.73 -11.17 -5.61
C LEU A 329 10.92 -12.15 -5.57
N MET A 330 12.06 -11.78 -6.15
CA MET A 330 13.29 -12.56 -6.11
C MET A 330 14.21 -12.20 -4.93
N HIS A 331 13.69 -11.43 -3.95
CA HIS A 331 14.46 -10.97 -2.78
C HIS A 331 15.72 -10.19 -3.15
N GLY A 332 15.71 -9.56 -4.34
CA GLY A 332 16.77 -8.70 -4.83
C GLY A 332 16.55 -7.23 -4.49
N THR A 333 17.49 -6.40 -4.94
CA THR A 333 17.39 -4.93 -4.87
C THR A 333 17.72 -4.32 -6.22
N ILE A 334 17.08 -3.20 -6.55
CA ILE A 334 17.45 -2.36 -7.68
C ILE A 334 17.84 -0.98 -7.17
N GLU A 335 19.01 -0.53 -7.58
CA GLU A 335 19.57 0.78 -7.28
C GLU A 335 19.64 1.59 -8.58
N VAL A 336 19.47 2.91 -8.47
CA VAL A 336 19.63 3.83 -9.59
C VAL A 336 20.58 4.95 -9.19
N SER A 337 21.47 5.28 -10.10
CA SER A 337 22.34 6.46 -10.03
C SER A 337 22.24 7.19 -11.36
N SER A 338 21.92 8.46 -11.33
CA SER A 338 21.74 9.26 -12.54
C SER A 338 22.09 10.72 -12.28
N GLN A 339 22.58 11.39 -13.31
CA GLN A 339 22.82 12.82 -13.31
C GLN A 339 22.36 13.39 -14.66
N VAL A 340 21.73 14.56 -14.60
CA VAL A 340 21.22 15.21 -15.80
C VAL A 340 22.36 15.44 -16.80
N ASP A 341 22.17 15.07 -18.05
CA ASP A 341 23.11 15.12 -19.19
C ASP A 341 24.35 14.21 -19.08
N GLU A 342 24.45 13.36 -18.04
CA GLU A 342 25.52 12.37 -17.90
C GLU A 342 25.04 10.93 -18.11
N GLY A 343 23.73 10.70 -18.05
CA GLY A 343 23.11 9.41 -18.23
C GLY A 343 22.65 8.76 -16.93
N SER A 344 22.31 7.47 -17.02
CA SER A 344 21.78 6.70 -15.88
C SER A 344 22.49 5.34 -15.76
N CYS A 345 22.53 4.83 -14.54
CA CYS A 345 23.02 3.49 -14.24
C CYS A 345 22.00 2.78 -13.33
N PHE A 346 21.40 1.72 -13.85
CA PHE A 346 20.54 0.82 -13.09
C PHE A 346 21.35 -0.39 -12.66
N THR A 347 21.36 -0.69 -11.37
CA THR A 347 22.08 -1.83 -10.79
C THR A 347 21.10 -2.76 -10.11
N VAL A 348 20.97 -3.97 -10.64
CA VAL A 348 20.17 -5.07 -10.07
C VAL A 348 21.10 -5.97 -9.28
N ILE A 349 20.72 -6.26 -8.03
CA ILE A 349 21.46 -7.13 -7.12
C ILE A 349 20.53 -8.28 -6.73
N LEU A 350 20.90 -9.51 -7.06
CA LEU A 350 20.12 -10.71 -6.76
C LEU A 350 20.94 -11.66 -5.89
N PRO A 351 20.32 -12.35 -4.91
CA PRO A 351 20.99 -13.38 -4.14
C PRO A 351 21.25 -14.61 -5.03
N LEU A 352 22.44 -15.20 -4.91
CA LEU A 352 22.78 -16.46 -5.53
C LEU A 352 22.33 -17.60 -4.59
N GLU A 353 21.12 -18.13 -4.80
CA GLU A 353 20.70 -19.32 -4.11
C GLU A 353 21.46 -20.53 -4.68
N LYS A 354 22.00 -21.38 -3.81
CA LYS A 354 22.52 -22.67 -4.24
C LYS A 354 21.32 -23.54 -4.62
N ALA A 355 21.32 -24.05 -5.86
CA ALA A 355 20.31 -24.97 -6.37
C ALA A 355 20.22 -26.25 -5.53
#